data_cd1a3bcd7949ea5676eb9e862a80d898
#
_entry.id   cd1a3bcd7949ea5676eb9e862a80d898
#
_cell.length_a   1.000
_cell.length_b   1.000
_cell.length_c   1.000
_cell.angle_alpha   90.00
_cell.angle_beta   90.00
_cell.angle_gamma   90.00
#
_symmetry.space_group_name_H-M   'P 1'
#
loop_
_entity.id
_entity.type
_entity.pdbx_description
1 polymer ?
#
loop_
_entity_poly.entity_id
_entity_poly.type
_entity_poly.pdbx_seq_one_letter_code
_entity_poly.pdbx_strand_id
1 'polypeptide(L)'
;MKSSPRQKIIEALKDQQAIFGDDLFEEKANLIKSKTSAPVKEITTRESSRRTTVVKEPVSKPLSSKIAVKGDWEKSESLDELNSLICNCTNCVLHKGRNKFVFGSGNPNADVMVIGEGPGAEEDKQGLPFVGRAGQLLTDILKAIKFSRDEVFIGNIVKCRPPDNRTPLPEEMDTCIPYLAKQIELIKPKFILCLGLTAAKGLLKKKDSLTSLRGQVFEYEGIKTMVTFHPAALLRNPNWKKDCWVDVQKFRKLYEQMTT
;
A
#
# COMPACT_ATOMS: atom_id res chain seq x y z
N MET A 1 -0.23 -25.96 -24.56
CA MET A 1 0.72 -25.28 -25.48
C MET A 1 1.29 -24.07 -24.77
N LYS A 2 2.61 -23.95 -24.61
CA LYS A 2 3.25 -22.81 -23.94
C LYS A 2 3.19 -21.59 -24.90
N SER A 3 2.59 -20.49 -24.49
CA SER A 3 2.55 -19.25 -25.27
C SER A 3 3.98 -18.74 -25.56
N SER A 4 4.21 -18.22 -26.78
CA SER A 4 5.51 -17.71 -27.19
C SER A 4 5.91 -16.47 -26.36
N PRO A 5 7.22 -16.16 -26.22
CA PRO A 5 7.65 -14.94 -25.51
C PRO A 5 6.99 -13.67 -26.04
N ARG A 6 6.77 -13.58 -27.35
CA ARG A 6 6.09 -12.46 -28.01
C ARG A 6 4.61 -12.37 -27.60
N GLN A 7 3.90 -13.50 -27.50
CA GLN A 7 2.51 -13.52 -27.04
C GLN A 7 2.36 -13.07 -25.58
N LYS A 8 3.29 -13.47 -24.71
CA LYS A 8 3.32 -13.04 -23.30
C LYS A 8 3.54 -11.53 -23.17
N ILE A 9 4.40 -10.93 -24.02
CA ILE A 9 4.62 -9.48 -24.05
C ILE A 9 3.37 -8.76 -24.51
N ILE A 10 2.71 -9.21 -25.58
CA ILE A 10 1.48 -8.60 -26.10
C ILE A 10 0.35 -8.69 -25.08
N GLU A 11 0.21 -9.80 -24.37
CA GLU A 11 -0.80 -10.00 -23.34
C GLU A 11 -0.55 -9.08 -22.15
N ALA A 12 0.71 -8.98 -21.68
CA ALA A 12 1.09 -8.05 -20.62
C ALA A 12 0.85 -6.56 -21.00
N LEU A 13 1.10 -6.19 -22.26
CA LEU A 13 0.82 -4.85 -22.77
C LEU A 13 -0.68 -4.56 -22.83
N LYS A 14 -1.50 -5.53 -23.26
CA LYS A 14 -2.97 -5.42 -23.25
C LYS A 14 -3.54 -5.31 -21.84
N ASP A 15 -3.03 -6.11 -20.90
CA ASP A 15 -3.42 -6.02 -19.49
C ASP A 15 -3.09 -4.64 -18.93
N GLN A 16 -1.91 -4.10 -19.24
CA GLN A 16 -1.51 -2.75 -18.84
C GLN A 16 -2.42 -1.67 -19.46
N GLN A 17 -2.73 -1.77 -20.74
CA GLN A 17 -3.62 -0.86 -21.44
C GLN A 17 -5.05 -0.89 -20.86
N ALA A 18 -5.58 -2.07 -20.55
CA ALA A 18 -6.90 -2.24 -19.95
C ALA A 18 -7.00 -1.64 -18.54
N ILE A 19 -5.91 -1.72 -17.75
CA ILE A 19 -5.88 -1.23 -16.36
C ILE A 19 -5.61 0.28 -16.30
N PHE A 20 -4.68 0.78 -17.12
CA PHE A 20 -4.12 2.13 -17.01
C PHE A 20 -4.53 3.08 -18.16
N GLY A 21 -5.18 2.57 -19.22
CA GLY A 21 -5.65 3.35 -20.37
C GLY A 21 -4.59 3.54 -21.46
N ASP A 22 -4.99 4.14 -22.59
CA ASP A 22 -4.16 4.34 -23.79
C ASP A 22 -3.07 5.41 -23.61
N ASP A 23 -3.26 6.36 -22.70
CA ASP A 23 -2.38 7.51 -22.46
C ASP A 23 -0.94 7.13 -22.08
N LEU A 24 -0.70 5.90 -21.60
CA LEU A 24 0.64 5.40 -21.27
C LEU A 24 1.57 5.27 -22.48
N PHE A 25 1.02 5.20 -23.68
CA PHE A 25 1.78 4.98 -24.93
C PHE A 25 2.02 6.26 -25.71
N GLU A 26 1.19 7.30 -25.55
CA GLU A 26 1.29 8.56 -26.28
C GLU A 26 2.47 9.44 -25.85
N GLU A 27 2.84 9.49 -24.59
CA GLU A 27 3.95 10.33 -24.10
C GLU A 27 5.32 9.91 -24.64
N LYS A 28 5.58 8.61 -24.89
CA LYS A 28 6.85 8.16 -25.46
C LYS A 28 7.00 8.55 -26.94
N ALA A 29 5.91 8.61 -27.66
CA ALA A 29 5.93 9.04 -29.06
C ALA A 29 6.23 10.54 -29.19
N ASN A 30 5.77 11.38 -28.26
CA ASN A 30 6.01 12.82 -28.25
C ASN A 30 7.42 13.19 -27.76
N LEU A 31 8.04 12.42 -26.85
CA LEU A 31 9.42 12.62 -26.41
C LEU A 31 10.46 12.36 -27.50
N ILE A 32 10.15 11.52 -28.47
CA ILE A 32 11.05 11.24 -29.61
C ILE A 32 10.95 12.36 -30.66
N LYS A 33 9.81 13.05 -30.77
CA LYS A 33 9.59 14.15 -31.73
C LYS A 33 10.11 15.52 -31.27
N SER A 34 10.36 15.72 -29.96
CA SER A 34 10.75 17.03 -29.41
C SER A 34 12.25 17.31 -29.32
N LYS A 35 13.12 16.41 -29.86
CA LYS A 35 14.58 16.59 -29.82
C LYS A 35 15.18 17.27 -31.07
N THR A 36 14.35 17.85 -31.94
CA THR A 36 14.85 18.65 -33.07
C THR A 36 14.26 20.05 -33.01
N SER A 37 15.15 21.01 -32.75
CA SER A 37 15.04 22.46 -32.94
C SER A 37 14.31 23.30 -31.88
N ALA A 38 15.10 24.06 -31.06
CA ALA A 38 15.11 25.53 -31.06
C ALA A 38 16.03 26.10 -29.97
N PRO A 39 16.52 27.34 -30.12
CA PRO A 39 17.72 27.82 -29.46
C PRO A 39 17.49 28.42 -28.07
N VAL A 40 18.54 28.31 -27.26
CA VAL A 40 18.71 28.87 -25.90
C VAL A 40 18.52 30.38 -25.92
N LYS A 41 17.62 30.91 -25.07
CA LYS A 41 17.67 32.31 -24.61
C LYS A 41 18.08 32.33 -23.15
N GLU A 42 19.22 33.01 -22.91
CA GLU A 42 19.71 33.40 -21.59
C GLU A 42 18.66 34.16 -20.80
N ILE A 43 18.40 33.75 -19.55
CA ILE A 43 17.70 34.56 -18.56
C ILE A 43 18.63 34.74 -17.36
N THR A 44 19.04 35.99 -17.19
CA THR A 44 19.84 36.53 -16.12
C THR A 44 19.27 36.28 -14.74
N THR A 45 20.12 35.77 -13.86
CA THR A 45 19.94 35.62 -12.42
C THR A 45 19.74 36.96 -11.72
N ARG A 46 18.70 37.05 -10.89
CA ARG A 46 18.64 38.01 -9.77
C ARG A 46 18.60 37.24 -8.47
N GLU A 47 19.72 37.29 -7.75
CA GLU A 47 19.82 36.87 -6.35
C GLU A 47 18.89 37.72 -5.47
N SER A 48 18.08 37.07 -4.66
CA SER A 48 17.44 37.66 -3.49
C SER A 48 17.80 36.84 -2.26
N SER A 49 18.77 37.35 -1.53
CA SER A 49 19.19 36.90 -0.22
C SER A 49 18.02 37.01 0.79
N ARG A 50 17.53 35.87 1.31
CA ARG A 50 16.77 35.82 2.56
C ARG A 50 17.44 34.86 3.52
N ARG A 51 18.06 35.42 4.56
CA ARG A 51 18.55 34.75 5.75
C ARG A 51 17.41 33.91 6.37
N THR A 52 17.58 32.61 6.43
CA THR A 52 16.73 31.73 7.20
C THR A 52 17.41 31.46 8.54
N THR A 53 16.89 32.07 9.59
CA THR A 53 17.23 31.74 10.98
C THR A 53 16.72 30.34 11.30
N VAL A 54 17.65 29.42 11.56
CA VAL A 54 17.35 28.07 12.05
C VAL A 54 16.91 28.18 13.51
N VAL A 55 15.61 28.11 13.75
CA VAL A 55 15.06 27.89 15.10
C VAL A 55 15.05 26.37 15.34
N LYS A 56 15.95 25.95 16.23
CA LYS A 56 15.91 24.57 16.79
C LYS A 56 14.72 24.49 17.74
N GLU A 57 13.63 23.87 17.30
CA GLU A 57 12.58 23.42 18.21
C GLU A 57 13.03 22.15 18.95
N PRO A 58 12.70 22.03 20.24
CA PRO A 58 13.06 20.86 21.03
C PRO A 58 12.24 19.65 20.59
N VAL A 59 12.94 18.53 20.37
CA VAL A 59 12.34 17.21 20.10
C VAL A 59 11.36 16.89 21.23
N SER A 60 10.08 17.04 20.98
CA SER A 60 9.04 16.59 21.88
C SER A 60 9.06 15.05 21.91
N LYS A 61 9.28 14.51 23.12
CA LYS A 61 9.19 13.07 23.40
C LYS A 61 7.89 12.50 22.81
N PRO A 62 7.91 11.29 22.23
CA PRO A 62 6.69 10.68 21.73
C PRO A 62 5.74 10.45 22.91
N LEU A 63 4.55 11.01 22.82
CA LEU A 63 3.45 10.75 23.76
C LEU A 63 2.94 9.33 23.46
N SER A 64 3.61 8.37 24.07
CA SER A 64 3.24 6.96 24.06
C SER A 64 2.03 6.76 24.97
N SER A 65 0.84 7.01 24.46
CA SER A 65 -0.36 6.41 25.04
C SER A 65 -0.44 4.97 24.53
N LYS A 66 0.31 4.09 25.21
CA LYS A 66 0.26 2.64 25.01
C LYS A 66 -1.08 2.13 25.56
N ILE A 67 -2.10 2.06 24.70
CA ILE A 67 -3.13 1.05 24.89
C ILE A 67 -2.49 -0.26 24.39
N ALA A 68 -1.67 -0.86 25.22
CA ALA A 68 -1.09 -2.17 24.94
C ALA A 68 -2.22 -3.19 25.14
N VAL A 69 -2.86 -3.60 24.06
CA VAL A 69 -3.72 -4.79 24.04
C VAL A 69 -2.81 -5.99 24.21
N LYS A 70 -2.47 -6.31 25.47
CA LYS A 70 -1.67 -7.50 25.81
C LYS A 70 -2.57 -8.73 25.85
N GLY A 71 -2.08 -9.85 25.34
CA GLY A 71 -2.79 -11.13 25.38
C GLY A 71 -1.90 -12.27 24.92
N ASP A 72 -2.40 -13.50 25.07
CA ASP A 72 -1.66 -14.71 24.65
C ASP A 72 -1.31 -14.74 23.16
N TRP A 73 -2.02 -13.96 22.34
CA TRP A 73 -1.75 -13.80 20.91
C TRP A 73 -0.33 -13.25 20.63
N GLU A 74 0.29 -12.52 21.54
CA GLU A 74 1.68 -12.04 21.40
C GLU A 74 2.68 -13.19 21.30
N LYS A 75 2.35 -14.34 21.88
CA LYS A 75 3.18 -15.55 21.92
C LYS A 75 2.94 -16.48 20.72
N SER A 76 1.97 -16.16 19.85
CA SER A 76 1.67 -17.02 18.71
C SER A 76 2.89 -17.20 17.81
N GLU A 77 3.10 -18.42 17.35
CA GLU A 77 4.21 -18.82 16.49
C GLU A 77 3.81 -19.01 15.04
N SER A 78 2.50 -18.94 14.74
CA SER A 78 1.95 -19.05 13.40
C SER A 78 0.78 -18.09 13.15
N LEU A 79 0.48 -17.82 11.87
CA LEU A 79 -0.66 -17.00 11.48
C LEU A 79 -2.00 -17.66 11.86
N ASP A 80 -2.10 -18.98 11.78
CA ASP A 80 -3.31 -19.71 12.13
C ASP A 80 -3.59 -19.64 13.63
N GLU A 81 -2.55 -19.79 14.45
CA GLU A 81 -2.65 -19.62 15.89
C GLU A 81 -3.03 -18.18 16.23
N LEU A 82 -2.33 -17.19 15.66
CA LEU A 82 -2.67 -15.78 15.85
C LEU A 82 -4.14 -15.52 15.48
N ASN A 83 -4.60 -16.00 14.31
CA ASN A 83 -5.98 -15.82 13.88
C ASN A 83 -6.98 -16.46 14.87
N SER A 84 -6.71 -17.65 15.35
CA SER A 84 -7.59 -18.34 16.32
C SER A 84 -7.77 -17.55 17.60
N LEU A 85 -6.71 -16.89 18.07
CA LEU A 85 -6.71 -16.09 19.30
C LEU A 85 -7.38 -14.72 19.14
N ILE A 86 -7.33 -14.11 17.93
CA ILE A 86 -7.83 -12.74 17.74
C ILE A 86 -9.12 -12.63 16.91
N CYS A 87 -9.58 -13.68 16.24
CA CYS A 87 -10.75 -13.61 15.35
C CYS A 87 -12.03 -13.11 16.04
N ASN A 88 -12.15 -13.32 17.36
CA ASN A 88 -13.27 -12.86 18.19
C ASN A 88 -12.98 -11.55 18.95
N CYS A 89 -11.93 -10.81 18.56
CA CYS A 89 -11.51 -9.56 19.21
C CYS A 89 -12.69 -8.58 19.40
N THR A 90 -12.79 -7.98 20.59
CA THR A 90 -13.80 -6.97 20.98
C THR A 90 -13.16 -5.68 21.51
N ASN A 91 -11.87 -5.44 21.25
CA ASN A 91 -11.09 -4.40 21.89
C ASN A 91 -11.38 -2.97 21.41
N CYS A 92 -12.10 -2.80 20.29
CA CYS A 92 -12.54 -1.47 19.82
C CYS A 92 -14.00 -1.54 19.33
N VAL A 93 -14.64 -0.40 19.16
CA VAL A 93 -16.07 -0.29 18.81
C VAL A 93 -16.42 -0.95 17.46
N LEU A 94 -15.46 -1.15 16.56
CA LEU A 94 -15.70 -1.74 15.24
C LEU A 94 -16.23 -3.19 15.32
N HIS A 95 -15.96 -3.90 16.40
CA HIS A 95 -16.48 -5.27 16.57
C HIS A 95 -18.01 -5.34 16.58
N LYS A 96 -18.70 -4.26 17.02
CA LYS A 96 -20.17 -4.24 17.17
C LYS A 96 -20.89 -4.28 15.83
N GLY A 97 -20.28 -3.76 14.78
CA GLY A 97 -20.89 -3.66 13.44
C GLY A 97 -20.33 -4.64 12.41
N ARG A 98 -19.32 -5.45 12.76
CA ARG A 98 -18.75 -6.42 11.83
C ARG A 98 -19.61 -7.66 11.68
N ASN A 99 -19.68 -8.20 10.45
CA ASN A 99 -20.21 -9.54 10.21
C ASN A 99 -19.12 -10.60 10.42
N LYS A 100 -17.94 -10.38 9.82
CA LYS A 100 -16.78 -11.25 9.95
C LYS A 100 -15.50 -10.48 10.23
N PHE A 101 -14.63 -11.09 11.01
CA PHE A 101 -13.26 -10.60 11.19
C PHE A 101 -12.44 -10.88 9.93
N VAL A 102 -11.78 -9.87 9.39
CA VAL A 102 -10.95 -9.98 8.18
C VAL A 102 -9.49 -10.01 8.59
N PHE A 103 -8.98 -11.21 8.86
CA PHE A 103 -7.61 -11.41 9.34
C PHE A 103 -6.57 -10.94 8.33
N GLY A 104 -6.71 -11.37 7.11
CA GLY A 104 -5.78 -11.25 6.01
C GLY A 104 -5.75 -12.57 5.22
N SER A 105 -5.12 -12.60 4.06
CA SER A 105 -4.99 -13.81 3.25
C SER A 105 -3.78 -13.77 2.33
N GLY A 106 -3.30 -14.93 1.90
CA GLY A 106 -2.18 -15.09 0.98
C GLY A 106 -1.10 -16.00 1.55
N ASN A 107 0.11 -15.86 1.05
CA ASN A 107 1.24 -16.70 1.43
C ASN A 107 1.74 -16.36 2.86
N PRO A 108 1.76 -17.30 3.81
CA PRO A 108 2.31 -17.06 5.14
C PRO A 108 3.82 -16.80 5.17
N ASN A 109 4.52 -17.11 4.09
CA ASN A 109 5.96 -16.88 3.92
C ASN A 109 6.21 -15.88 2.78
N ALA A 110 5.33 -14.90 2.59
CA ALA A 110 5.41 -13.95 1.49
C ALA A 110 6.60 -13.00 1.64
N ASP A 111 7.37 -12.83 0.58
CA ASP A 111 8.38 -11.75 0.50
C ASP A 111 7.72 -10.35 0.46
N VAL A 112 6.47 -10.26 0.03
CA VAL A 112 5.72 -9.01 -0.14
C VAL A 112 4.43 -9.02 0.66
N MET A 113 4.25 -8.04 1.54
CA MET A 113 2.96 -7.74 2.17
C MET A 113 2.30 -6.52 1.51
N VAL A 114 1.00 -6.63 1.26
CA VAL A 114 0.15 -5.53 0.78
C VAL A 114 -0.80 -5.12 1.90
N ILE A 115 -0.74 -3.86 2.32
CA ILE A 115 -1.47 -3.38 3.49
C ILE A 115 -2.44 -2.26 3.08
N GLY A 116 -3.75 -2.51 3.25
CA GLY A 116 -4.81 -1.54 3.05
C GLY A 116 -5.29 -0.88 4.33
N GLU A 117 -6.38 -0.13 4.23
CA GLU A 117 -7.00 0.63 5.33
C GLU A 117 -7.81 -0.28 6.24
N GLY A 118 -8.84 -0.91 5.71
CA GLY A 118 -9.78 -1.75 6.45
C GLY A 118 -10.76 -2.46 5.51
N PRO A 119 -11.56 -3.42 6.03
CA PRO A 119 -12.55 -4.12 5.24
C PRO A 119 -13.66 -3.21 4.72
N GLY A 120 -14.09 -3.43 3.48
CA GLY A 120 -15.34 -2.92 2.93
C GLY A 120 -16.50 -3.90 3.17
N ALA A 121 -17.66 -3.62 2.55
CA ALA A 121 -18.88 -4.41 2.75
C ALA A 121 -18.73 -5.86 2.26
N GLU A 122 -18.09 -6.08 1.13
CA GLU A 122 -17.92 -7.44 0.58
C GLU A 122 -16.88 -8.23 1.38
N GLU A 123 -15.82 -7.58 1.84
CA GLU A 123 -14.80 -8.16 2.70
C GLU A 123 -15.39 -8.58 4.05
N ASP A 124 -16.22 -7.73 4.65
CA ASP A 124 -16.91 -8.00 5.91
C ASP A 124 -17.90 -9.20 5.82
N LYS A 125 -18.58 -9.35 4.67
CA LYS A 125 -19.46 -10.51 4.41
C LYS A 125 -18.68 -11.80 4.24
N GLN A 126 -17.53 -11.76 3.53
CA GLN A 126 -16.78 -12.96 3.17
C GLN A 126 -15.72 -13.33 4.21
N GLY A 127 -15.20 -12.36 4.98
CA GLY A 127 -14.08 -12.56 5.91
C GLY A 127 -12.71 -12.55 5.22
N LEU A 128 -12.65 -12.11 3.96
CA LEU A 128 -11.43 -12.08 3.15
C LEU A 128 -11.09 -10.65 2.72
N PRO A 129 -9.80 -10.26 2.67
CA PRO A 129 -9.41 -8.93 2.27
C PRO A 129 -9.48 -8.74 0.75
N PHE A 130 -9.88 -7.56 0.31
CA PHE A 130 -9.86 -7.16 -1.10
C PHE A 130 -10.57 -8.13 -2.05
N VAL A 131 -11.85 -8.43 -1.79
CA VAL A 131 -12.71 -9.29 -2.63
C VAL A 131 -13.74 -8.51 -3.45
N GLY A 132 -14.05 -7.26 -3.07
CA GLY A 132 -14.93 -6.38 -3.83
C GLY A 132 -14.26 -5.77 -5.07
N ARG A 133 -14.92 -4.79 -5.71
CA ARG A 133 -14.42 -4.12 -6.94
C ARG A 133 -13.01 -3.54 -6.79
N ALA A 134 -12.70 -2.94 -5.64
CA ALA A 134 -11.36 -2.44 -5.34
C ALA A 134 -10.34 -3.59 -5.23
N GLY A 135 -10.76 -4.75 -4.73
CA GLY A 135 -9.94 -5.94 -4.64
C GLY A 135 -9.65 -6.57 -6.00
N GLN A 136 -10.63 -6.57 -6.92
CA GLN A 136 -10.42 -6.99 -8.30
C GLN A 136 -9.35 -6.12 -8.97
N LEU A 137 -9.47 -4.79 -8.85
CA LEU A 137 -8.46 -3.88 -9.38
C LEU A 137 -7.07 -4.11 -8.74
N LEU A 138 -7.01 -4.41 -7.42
CA LEU A 138 -5.73 -4.77 -6.80
C LEU A 138 -5.14 -6.04 -7.42
N THR A 139 -5.97 -7.04 -7.70
CA THR A 139 -5.51 -8.29 -8.37
C THR A 139 -4.92 -7.99 -9.73
N ASP A 140 -5.57 -7.12 -10.52
CA ASP A 140 -5.07 -6.72 -11.84
C ASP A 140 -3.76 -5.92 -11.73
N ILE A 141 -3.66 -5.00 -10.76
CA ILE A 141 -2.41 -4.24 -10.49
C ILE A 141 -1.27 -5.19 -10.13
N LEU A 142 -1.49 -6.15 -9.22
CA LEU A 142 -0.49 -7.14 -8.83
C LEU A 142 -0.04 -7.97 -10.04
N LYS A 143 -1.00 -8.49 -10.82
CA LYS A 143 -0.72 -9.25 -12.05
C LYS A 143 0.12 -8.44 -13.04
N ALA A 144 -0.17 -7.15 -13.24
CA ALA A 144 0.57 -6.27 -14.13
C ALA A 144 2.04 -6.09 -13.73
N ILE A 145 2.34 -6.20 -12.44
CA ILE A 145 3.71 -6.19 -11.90
C ILE A 145 4.24 -7.59 -11.56
N LYS A 146 3.65 -8.63 -12.15
CA LYS A 146 4.08 -10.04 -12.08
C LYS A 146 4.07 -10.62 -10.65
N PHE A 147 3.04 -10.31 -9.88
CA PHE A 147 2.69 -11.00 -8.65
C PHE A 147 1.30 -11.62 -8.77
N SER A 148 1.12 -12.84 -8.27
CA SER A 148 -0.20 -13.40 -8.00
C SER A 148 -0.64 -13.06 -6.57
N ARG A 149 -1.94 -13.21 -6.28
CA ARG A 149 -2.44 -13.05 -4.91
C ARG A 149 -1.88 -14.08 -3.95
N ASP A 150 -1.55 -15.27 -4.46
CA ASP A 150 -1.05 -16.40 -3.68
C ASP A 150 0.47 -16.30 -3.40
N GLU A 151 1.18 -15.36 -4.04
CA GLU A 151 2.60 -15.08 -3.75
C GLU A 151 2.76 -13.99 -2.69
N VAL A 152 1.75 -13.14 -2.50
CA VAL A 152 1.80 -12.04 -1.53
C VAL A 152 0.89 -12.33 -0.32
N PHE A 153 1.09 -11.63 0.79
CA PHE A 153 0.11 -11.60 1.87
C PHE A 153 -0.61 -10.25 1.86
N ILE A 154 -1.94 -10.28 1.90
CA ILE A 154 -2.79 -9.08 1.85
C ILE A 154 -3.49 -8.92 3.19
N GLY A 155 -3.33 -7.74 3.80
CA GLY A 155 -3.97 -7.40 5.06
C GLY A 155 -4.42 -5.94 5.11
N ASN A 156 -4.92 -5.53 6.27
CA ASN A 156 -5.38 -4.17 6.52
C ASN A 156 -4.90 -3.68 7.88
N ILE A 157 -4.86 -2.35 8.08
CA ILE A 157 -4.60 -1.71 9.37
C ILE A 157 -5.64 -2.15 10.39
N VAL A 158 -6.95 -2.06 10.06
CA VAL A 158 -8.02 -2.56 10.92
C VAL A 158 -8.63 -3.84 10.34
N LYS A 159 -9.04 -4.77 11.22
CA LYS A 159 -9.56 -6.08 10.83
C LYS A 159 -11.09 -6.15 10.80
N CYS A 160 -11.76 -5.10 11.25
CA CYS A 160 -13.21 -4.98 11.26
C CYS A 160 -13.62 -3.80 10.37
N ARG A 161 -14.79 -3.92 9.71
CA ARG A 161 -15.33 -2.88 8.84
C ARG A 161 -15.78 -1.66 9.66
N PRO A 162 -15.28 -0.44 9.36
CA PRO A 162 -15.84 0.78 9.94
C PRO A 162 -17.29 1.03 9.39
N PRO A 163 -18.19 1.61 10.21
CA PRO A 163 -19.52 2.00 9.75
C PRO A 163 -19.46 2.83 8.47
N ASP A 164 -20.33 2.53 7.50
CA ASP A 164 -20.43 3.23 6.20
C ASP A 164 -19.12 3.32 5.41
N ASN A 165 -18.18 2.41 5.69
CA ASN A 165 -16.81 2.40 5.14
C ASN A 165 -16.06 3.74 5.37
N ARG A 166 -16.33 4.43 6.49
CA ARG A 166 -15.54 5.61 6.87
C ARG A 166 -14.08 5.24 7.15
N THR A 167 -13.22 6.22 7.09
CA THR A 167 -11.84 6.04 7.58
C THR A 167 -11.84 5.65 9.06
N PRO A 168 -11.04 4.65 9.46
CA PRO A 168 -10.89 4.28 10.87
C PRO A 168 -10.38 5.45 11.72
N LEU A 169 -10.88 5.56 12.93
CA LEU A 169 -10.39 6.54 13.90
C LEU A 169 -8.97 6.17 14.39
N PRO A 170 -8.17 7.16 14.85
CA PRO A 170 -6.83 6.88 15.36
C PRO A 170 -6.81 5.81 16.45
N GLU A 171 -7.74 5.86 17.41
CA GLU A 171 -7.86 4.89 18.50
C GLU A 171 -8.23 3.48 18.01
N GLU A 172 -9.03 3.37 16.93
CA GLU A 172 -9.37 2.10 16.31
C GLU A 172 -8.15 1.47 15.62
N MET A 173 -7.36 2.32 14.94
CA MET A 173 -6.10 1.90 14.32
C MET A 173 -5.07 1.48 15.39
N ASP A 174 -4.85 2.31 16.41
CA ASP A 174 -3.86 2.04 17.46
C ASP A 174 -4.19 0.75 18.23
N THR A 175 -5.48 0.44 18.42
CA THR A 175 -5.93 -0.81 19.03
C THR A 175 -5.66 -2.03 18.12
N CYS A 176 -5.75 -1.88 16.79
CA CYS A 176 -5.68 -2.99 15.83
C CYS A 176 -4.27 -3.22 15.24
N ILE A 177 -3.44 -2.19 15.16
CA ILE A 177 -2.07 -2.24 14.63
C ILE A 177 -1.19 -3.30 15.30
N PRO A 178 -1.26 -3.56 16.62
CA PRO A 178 -0.47 -4.61 17.25
C PRO A 178 -0.66 -6.00 16.61
N TYR A 179 -1.87 -6.33 16.15
CA TYR A 179 -2.12 -7.58 15.42
C TYR A 179 -1.45 -7.60 14.05
N LEU A 180 -1.45 -6.46 13.35
CA LEU A 180 -0.74 -6.33 12.08
C LEU A 180 0.78 -6.43 12.27
N ALA A 181 1.32 -5.80 13.32
CA ALA A 181 2.74 -5.91 13.66
C ALA A 181 3.13 -7.37 13.93
N LYS A 182 2.29 -8.12 14.66
CA LYS A 182 2.52 -9.56 14.88
C LYS A 182 2.44 -10.37 13.59
N GLN A 183 1.54 -10.04 12.68
CA GLN A 183 1.51 -10.66 11.35
C GLN A 183 2.80 -10.39 10.58
N ILE A 184 3.32 -9.16 10.61
CA ILE A 184 4.59 -8.80 9.96
C ILE A 184 5.75 -9.57 10.59
N GLU A 185 5.78 -9.67 11.93
CA GLU A 185 6.79 -10.46 12.68
C GLU A 185 6.80 -11.94 12.27
N LEU A 186 5.62 -12.55 12.10
CA LEU A 186 5.47 -13.96 11.73
C LEU A 186 5.82 -14.21 10.25
N ILE A 187 5.37 -13.36 9.34
CA ILE A 187 5.59 -13.49 7.89
C ILE A 187 7.04 -13.12 7.51
N LYS A 188 7.63 -12.14 8.19
CA LYS A 188 8.97 -11.59 7.92
C LYS A 188 9.16 -11.16 6.46
N PRO A 189 8.26 -10.33 5.92
CA PRO A 189 8.35 -9.92 4.53
C PRO A 189 9.59 -9.05 4.31
N LYS A 190 10.12 -9.05 3.09
CA LYS A 190 11.22 -8.17 2.67
C LYS A 190 10.70 -6.79 2.24
N PHE A 191 9.43 -6.75 1.80
CA PHE A 191 8.81 -5.57 1.22
C PHE A 191 7.37 -5.40 1.71
N ILE A 192 6.97 -4.14 1.92
CA ILE A 192 5.59 -3.75 2.21
C ILE A 192 5.12 -2.73 1.18
N LEU A 193 3.93 -2.95 0.61
CA LEU A 193 3.22 -1.99 -0.23
C LEU A 193 1.99 -1.47 0.52
N CYS A 194 2.04 -0.21 0.98
CA CYS A 194 0.90 0.47 1.62
C CYS A 194 -0.04 1.04 0.56
N LEU A 195 -1.31 0.70 0.65
CA LEU A 195 -2.38 1.18 -0.22
C LEU A 195 -3.14 2.33 0.44
N GLY A 196 -2.83 3.57 0.01
CA GLY A 196 -3.49 4.79 0.49
C GLY A 196 -2.87 5.41 1.74
N LEU A 197 -3.41 6.59 2.07
CA LEU A 197 -2.86 7.43 3.14
C LEU A 197 -3.05 6.81 4.53
N THR A 198 -4.19 6.16 4.78
CA THR A 198 -4.49 5.55 6.09
C THR A 198 -3.52 4.41 6.42
N ALA A 199 -3.22 3.56 5.43
CA ALA A 199 -2.23 2.50 5.58
C ALA A 199 -0.83 3.08 5.88
N ALA A 200 -0.42 4.10 5.12
CA ALA A 200 0.85 4.78 5.33
C ALA A 200 0.95 5.45 6.72
N LYS A 201 -0.09 6.19 7.13
CA LYS A 201 -0.12 6.83 8.46
C LYS A 201 -0.13 5.81 9.59
N GLY A 202 -0.91 4.75 9.46
CA GLY A 202 -1.00 3.70 10.47
C GLY A 202 0.33 3.00 10.69
N LEU A 203 1.01 2.61 9.61
CA LEU A 203 2.27 1.87 9.68
C LEU A 203 3.48 2.77 9.89
N LEU A 204 3.67 3.78 9.02
CA LEU A 204 4.88 4.62 9.00
C LEU A 204 4.83 5.79 9.99
N LYS A 205 3.68 6.05 10.61
CA LYS A 205 3.45 7.18 11.54
C LYS A 205 3.79 8.55 10.91
N LYS A 206 3.75 8.66 9.56
CA LYS A 206 3.99 9.89 8.81
C LYS A 206 2.77 10.80 8.84
N LYS A 207 2.99 12.12 8.90
CA LYS A 207 1.91 13.13 8.87
C LYS A 207 1.68 13.73 7.48
N ASP A 208 2.55 13.41 6.55
CA ASP A 208 2.58 13.95 5.19
C ASP A 208 1.34 13.57 4.36
N SER A 209 1.13 14.28 3.25
CA SER A 209 0.07 13.96 2.29
C SER A 209 0.39 12.71 1.48
N LEU A 210 -0.64 12.05 0.91
CA LEU A 210 -0.42 10.89 0.03
C LEU A 210 0.47 11.26 -1.16
N THR A 211 0.26 12.43 -1.76
CA THR A 211 1.05 12.91 -2.90
C THR A 211 2.54 13.04 -2.56
N SER A 212 2.86 13.41 -1.33
CA SER A 212 4.24 13.51 -0.85
C SER A 212 4.85 12.13 -0.56
N LEU A 213 4.03 11.17 -0.07
CA LEU A 213 4.53 9.85 0.34
C LEU A 213 4.62 8.84 -0.81
N ARG A 214 3.73 8.96 -1.82
CA ARG A 214 3.65 7.95 -2.89
C ARG A 214 4.94 7.86 -3.71
N GLY A 215 5.23 6.66 -4.15
CA GLY A 215 6.41 6.38 -4.98
C GLY A 215 7.76 6.57 -4.28
N GLN A 216 7.79 6.92 -2.99
CA GLN A 216 9.00 6.97 -2.20
C GLN A 216 9.24 5.64 -1.46
N VAL A 217 10.51 5.33 -1.20
CA VAL A 217 10.92 4.16 -0.43
C VAL A 217 11.18 4.60 1.01
N PHE A 218 10.47 3.99 1.92
CA PHE A 218 10.63 4.13 3.37
C PHE A 218 11.17 2.83 3.96
N GLU A 219 11.38 2.84 5.26
CA GLU A 219 11.74 1.67 6.03
C GLU A 219 10.83 1.54 7.25
N TYR A 220 10.27 0.35 7.44
CA TYR A 220 9.51 -0.02 8.63
C TYR A 220 10.19 -1.24 9.25
N GLU A 221 10.81 -1.06 10.42
CA GLU A 221 11.53 -2.14 11.14
C GLU A 221 12.51 -2.93 10.25
N GLY A 222 13.27 -2.24 9.39
CA GLY A 222 14.21 -2.85 8.45
C GLY A 222 13.58 -3.30 7.13
N ILE A 223 12.25 -3.27 6.98
CA ILE A 223 11.52 -3.72 5.81
C ILE A 223 11.33 -2.56 4.82
N LYS A 224 11.70 -2.76 3.55
CA LYS A 224 11.49 -1.74 2.50
C LYS A 224 10.01 -1.53 2.23
N THR A 225 9.54 -0.33 2.46
CA THR A 225 8.12 0.02 2.41
C THR A 225 7.87 1.12 1.38
N MET A 226 6.90 0.93 0.50
CA MET A 226 6.44 1.95 -0.43
C MET A 226 4.96 2.24 -0.26
N VAL A 227 4.55 3.43 -0.70
CA VAL A 227 3.16 3.91 -0.62
C VAL A 227 2.66 4.21 -2.02
N THR A 228 1.43 3.79 -2.33
CA THR A 228 0.72 4.17 -3.55
C THR A 228 -0.76 4.44 -3.26
N PHE A 229 -1.55 4.72 -4.28
CA PHE A 229 -2.98 4.95 -4.14
C PHE A 229 -3.74 3.69 -3.69
N HIS A 230 -4.80 3.89 -2.92
CA HIS A 230 -5.74 2.81 -2.62
C HIS A 230 -6.59 2.49 -3.87
N PRO A 231 -6.81 1.22 -4.25
CA PRO A 231 -7.58 0.86 -5.45
C PRO A 231 -8.98 1.48 -5.50
N ALA A 232 -9.67 1.61 -4.38
CA ALA A 232 -10.97 2.30 -4.31
C ALA A 232 -10.87 3.79 -4.71
N ALA A 233 -9.74 4.45 -4.47
CA ALA A 233 -9.52 5.82 -4.92
C ALA A 233 -9.30 5.89 -6.44
N LEU A 234 -8.64 4.91 -7.03
CA LEU A 234 -8.44 4.79 -8.49
C LEU A 234 -9.76 4.54 -9.23
N LEU A 235 -10.70 3.81 -8.61
CA LEU A 235 -12.04 3.62 -9.18
C LEU A 235 -12.84 4.93 -9.20
N ARG A 236 -12.66 5.80 -8.19
CA ARG A 236 -13.32 7.12 -8.15
C ARG A 236 -12.63 8.16 -9.02
N ASN A 237 -11.31 8.06 -9.18
CA ASN A 237 -10.46 9.01 -9.89
C ASN A 237 -9.54 8.25 -10.87
N PRO A 238 -10.04 7.85 -12.06
CA PRO A 238 -9.27 7.04 -13.01
C PRO A 238 -7.94 7.68 -13.45
N ASN A 239 -7.86 9.01 -13.51
CA ASN A 239 -6.63 9.74 -13.87
C ASN A 239 -5.43 9.44 -12.96
N TRP A 240 -5.67 9.01 -11.73
CA TRP A 240 -4.60 8.62 -10.81
C TRP A 240 -3.99 7.24 -11.11
N LYS A 241 -4.59 6.48 -12.03
CA LYS A 241 -4.06 5.17 -12.44
C LYS A 241 -2.66 5.28 -13.03
N LYS A 242 -2.39 6.32 -13.83
CA LYS A 242 -1.06 6.59 -14.42
C LYS A 242 0.01 6.73 -13.32
N ASP A 243 -0.27 7.52 -12.32
CA ASP A 243 0.62 7.72 -11.18
C ASP A 243 0.81 6.44 -10.35
N CYS A 244 -0.27 5.71 -10.10
CA CYS A 244 -0.21 4.41 -9.44
C CYS A 244 0.68 3.43 -10.22
N TRP A 245 0.57 3.41 -11.54
CA TRP A 245 1.38 2.57 -12.41
C TRP A 245 2.89 2.85 -12.25
N VAL A 246 3.28 4.12 -12.23
CA VAL A 246 4.67 4.52 -11.97
C VAL A 246 5.15 4.00 -10.61
N ASP A 247 4.32 4.11 -9.56
CA ASP A 247 4.68 3.66 -8.22
C ASP A 247 4.90 2.14 -8.18
N VAL A 248 3.96 1.36 -8.73
CA VAL A 248 4.03 -0.11 -8.64
C VAL A 248 5.12 -0.70 -9.54
N GLN A 249 5.45 -0.06 -10.67
CA GLN A 249 6.62 -0.41 -11.48
C GLN A 249 7.92 -0.17 -10.69
N LYS A 250 8.02 0.96 -9.98
CA LYS A 250 9.17 1.25 -9.13
C LYS A 250 9.29 0.24 -7.99
N PHE A 251 8.15 -0.16 -7.39
CA PHE A 251 8.10 -1.20 -6.38
C PHE A 251 8.61 -2.54 -6.93
N ARG A 252 8.16 -2.95 -8.11
CA ARG A 252 8.61 -4.19 -8.76
C ARG A 252 10.11 -4.16 -9.05
N LYS A 253 10.62 -3.04 -9.58
CA LYS A 253 12.05 -2.87 -9.85
C LYS A 253 12.89 -2.96 -8.56
N LEU A 254 12.43 -2.37 -7.46
CA LEU A 254 13.08 -2.48 -6.15
C LEU A 254 13.12 -3.93 -5.68
N TYR A 255 12.02 -4.66 -5.81
CA TYR A 255 11.94 -6.09 -5.49
C TYR A 255 12.95 -6.91 -6.29
N GLU A 256 12.99 -6.76 -7.61
CA GLU A 256 13.92 -7.47 -8.49
C GLU A 256 15.39 -7.20 -8.15
N GLN A 257 15.74 -5.95 -7.82
CA GLN A 257 17.11 -5.57 -7.46
C GLN A 257 17.60 -6.18 -6.15
N MET A 258 16.71 -6.54 -5.23
CA MET A 258 17.08 -7.04 -3.91
C MET A 258 16.88 -8.56 -3.76
N THR A 259 16.24 -9.21 -4.73
CA THR A 259 15.96 -10.66 -4.69
C THR A 259 16.70 -11.45 -5.77
N THR A 260 17.39 -10.76 -6.69
CA THR A 260 18.33 -11.35 -7.67
C THR A 260 19.74 -11.32 -7.13
#